data_755ff03cace91d130392c06535a19b5b
#
_entry.id   755ff03cace91d130392c06535a19b5b
#
_cell.length_a   1.000
_cell.length_b   1.000
_cell.length_c   1.000
_cell.angle_alpha   90.00
_cell.angle_beta   90.00
_cell.angle_gamma   90.00
#
_symmetry.space_group_name_H-M   'P 1'
#
loop_
_entity.id
_entity.type
_entity.pdbx_description
1 polymer ?
#
loop_
_entity_poly.entity_id
_entity_poly.type
_entity_poly.pdbx_seq_one_letter_code
_entity_poly.pdbx_strand_id
1 'polypeptide(L)'
;VTDIKNVALKELPVYVVIAAVLSLVVIELTSTSFVVPILFLLSIGLAILYNLGSNVFLGETSYITKALTAVLQLGVTMDYSIFLLNSFEENKKRFPDDKERAMGHAIANTFKSVAGSSVTTVAGFLALCVMTFALGRDLGIVMAKGVLIGVVCCVTVLPAMVLVFDKAIEKTRHRPLVKSLDKPSAFITKHYKAWVVIFLILLFPSCLLYTSPSPRDYAASR
;
A
#
# COMPACT_ATOMS: atom_id res chain seq x y z
N VAL A 1 2.98 6.68 -31.55
CA VAL A 1 2.34 5.69 -30.62
C VAL A 1 3.30 4.55 -30.29
N THR A 2 4.03 4.04 -31.27
CA THR A 2 4.98 2.92 -31.10
C THR A 2 6.17 3.31 -30.21
N ASP A 3 6.69 4.52 -30.33
CA ASP A 3 7.81 5.02 -29.50
C ASP A 3 7.44 5.14 -28.03
N ILE A 4 6.26 5.68 -27.71
CA ILE A 4 5.76 5.80 -26.33
C ILE A 4 5.61 4.43 -25.68
N LYS A 5 5.09 3.45 -26.44
CA LYS A 5 4.97 2.08 -25.95
C LYS A 5 6.35 1.46 -25.65
N ASN A 6 7.30 1.62 -26.54
CA ASN A 6 8.64 1.05 -26.38
C ASN A 6 9.41 1.72 -25.22
N VAL A 7 9.28 3.05 -25.07
CA VAL A 7 9.85 3.77 -23.94
C VAL A 7 9.22 3.31 -22.62
N ALA A 8 7.88 3.25 -22.55
CA ALA A 8 7.18 2.80 -21.37
C ALA A 8 7.59 1.36 -20.96
N LEU A 9 7.70 0.42 -21.92
CA LEU A 9 8.12 -0.95 -21.63
C LEU A 9 9.57 -1.06 -21.15
N LYS A 10 10.47 -0.16 -21.59
CA LYS A 10 11.86 -0.12 -21.11
C LYS A 10 12.00 0.51 -19.73
N GLU A 11 11.22 1.54 -19.46
CA GLU A 11 11.29 2.29 -18.20
C GLU A 11 10.52 1.63 -17.07
N LEU A 12 9.46 0.87 -17.38
CA LEU A 12 8.60 0.21 -16.39
C LEU A 12 9.39 -0.61 -15.36
N PRO A 13 10.30 -1.54 -15.71
CA PRO A 13 11.06 -2.30 -14.74
C PRO A 13 11.93 -1.41 -13.85
N VAL A 14 12.43 -0.29 -14.38
CA VAL A 14 13.22 0.66 -13.60
C VAL A 14 12.37 1.33 -12.53
N TYR A 15 11.16 1.79 -12.87
CA TYR A 15 10.24 2.39 -11.89
C TYR A 15 9.78 1.38 -10.82
N VAL A 16 9.52 0.14 -11.20
CA VAL A 16 9.16 -0.93 -10.25
C VAL A 16 10.33 -1.21 -9.29
N VAL A 17 11.56 -1.27 -9.79
CA VAL A 17 12.75 -1.46 -8.95
C VAL A 17 12.95 -0.27 -8.01
N ILE A 18 12.82 0.96 -8.50
CA ILE A 18 12.93 2.16 -7.67
C ILE A 18 11.86 2.14 -6.57
N ALA A 19 10.60 1.84 -6.93
CA ALA A 19 9.51 1.75 -5.95
C ALA A 19 9.77 0.66 -4.91
N ALA A 20 10.26 -0.51 -5.33
CA ALA A 20 10.61 -1.61 -4.43
C ALA A 20 11.77 -1.23 -3.48
N VAL A 21 12.82 -0.59 -3.99
CA VAL A 21 13.96 -0.14 -3.17
C VAL A 21 13.53 0.93 -2.17
N LEU A 22 12.75 1.92 -2.60
CA LEU A 22 12.21 2.96 -1.70
C LEU A 22 11.32 2.33 -0.62
N SER A 23 10.44 1.40 -0.99
CA SER A 23 9.59 0.67 -0.04
C SER A 23 10.42 -0.13 0.96
N LEU A 24 11.47 -0.82 0.49
CA LEU A 24 12.39 -1.55 1.34
C LEU A 24 13.06 -0.63 2.36
N VAL A 25 13.56 0.52 1.93
CA VAL A 25 14.21 1.52 2.82
C VAL A 25 13.21 2.02 3.88
N VAL A 26 11.99 2.38 3.46
CA VAL A 26 10.97 2.89 4.40
C VAL A 26 10.56 1.83 5.42
N ILE A 27 10.33 0.58 4.99
CA ILE A 27 9.99 -0.51 5.91
C ILE A 27 11.16 -0.79 6.85
N GLU A 28 12.40 -0.77 6.35
CA GLU A 28 13.60 -1.01 7.16
C GLU A 28 13.76 0.03 8.27
N LEU A 29 13.50 1.31 7.98
CA LEU A 29 13.55 2.38 8.99
C LEU A 29 12.56 2.18 10.15
N THR A 30 11.44 1.53 9.87
CA THR A 30 10.37 1.28 10.86
C THR A 30 10.40 -0.12 11.45
N SER A 31 11.04 -1.07 10.78
CA SER A 31 11.13 -2.48 11.19
C SER A 31 12.12 -2.69 12.33
N THR A 32 11.96 -3.81 13.00
CA THR A 32 12.85 -4.29 14.07
C THR A 32 13.83 -5.37 13.60
N SER A 33 13.81 -5.74 12.30
CA SER A 33 14.66 -6.81 11.74
C SER A 33 14.86 -6.61 10.23
N PHE A 34 16.08 -6.82 9.75
CA PHE A 34 16.43 -6.76 8.32
C PHE A 34 15.72 -7.79 7.44
N VAL A 35 15.27 -8.90 8.01
CA VAL A 35 14.58 -9.97 7.27
C VAL A 35 13.13 -9.57 6.95
N VAL A 36 12.47 -8.82 7.82
CA VAL A 36 11.06 -8.46 7.67
C VAL A 36 10.74 -7.70 6.36
N PRO A 37 11.48 -6.64 5.97
CA PRO A 37 11.25 -5.95 4.71
C PRO A 37 11.39 -6.85 3.48
N ILE A 38 12.33 -7.79 3.53
CA ILE A 38 12.55 -8.75 2.43
C ILE A 38 11.35 -9.69 2.31
N LEU A 39 10.84 -10.22 3.42
CA LEU A 39 9.64 -11.08 3.43
C LEU A 39 8.41 -10.33 2.91
N PHE A 40 8.27 -9.05 3.26
CA PHE A 40 7.19 -8.21 2.75
C PHE A 40 7.25 -8.07 1.24
N LEU A 41 8.40 -7.62 0.72
CA LEU A 41 8.57 -7.46 -0.72
C LEU A 41 8.38 -8.78 -1.48
N LEU A 42 8.82 -9.89 -0.90
CA LEU A 42 8.62 -11.21 -1.50
C LEU A 42 7.14 -11.59 -1.54
N SER A 43 6.41 -11.41 -0.44
CA SER A 43 4.96 -11.66 -0.38
C SER A 43 4.17 -10.78 -1.35
N ILE A 44 4.51 -9.47 -1.39
CA ILE A 44 3.87 -8.51 -2.30
C ILE A 44 4.23 -8.84 -3.76
N GLY A 45 5.50 -9.19 -4.03
CA GLY A 45 5.95 -9.62 -5.34
C GLY A 45 5.19 -10.84 -5.85
N LEU A 46 4.95 -11.84 -5.00
CA LEU A 46 4.10 -12.98 -5.32
C LEU A 46 2.66 -12.54 -5.63
N ALA A 47 2.08 -11.64 -4.84
CA ALA A 47 0.73 -11.12 -5.09
C ALA A 47 0.64 -10.39 -6.45
N ILE A 48 1.67 -9.59 -6.81
CA ILE A 48 1.75 -8.91 -8.12
C ILE A 48 1.88 -9.94 -9.23
N LEU A 49 2.73 -10.95 -9.08
CA LEU A 49 2.89 -12.01 -10.07
C LEU A 49 1.59 -12.79 -10.30
N TYR A 50 0.86 -13.14 -9.23
CA TYR A 50 -0.45 -13.78 -9.35
C TYR A 50 -1.47 -12.87 -10.04
N ASN A 51 -1.48 -11.58 -9.72
CA ASN A 51 -2.37 -10.62 -10.35
C ASN A 51 -2.07 -10.47 -11.84
N LEU A 52 -0.82 -10.23 -12.22
CA LEU A 52 -0.42 -10.07 -13.62
C LEU A 52 -0.55 -11.38 -14.40
N GLY A 53 -0.17 -12.51 -13.79
CA GLY A 53 -0.30 -13.84 -14.41
C GLY A 53 -1.75 -14.22 -14.70
N SER A 54 -2.65 -13.94 -13.77
CA SER A 54 -4.09 -14.22 -13.97
C SER A 54 -4.78 -13.30 -14.97
N ASN A 55 -4.10 -12.26 -15.51
CA ASN A 55 -4.63 -11.44 -16.60
C ASN A 55 -4.78 -12.21 -17.92
N VAL A 56 -4.13 -13.35 -18.06
CA VAL A 56 -4.32 -14.27 -19.21
C VAL A 56 -5.80 -14.61 -19.39
N PHE A 57 -6.56 -14.73 -18.31
CA PHE A 57 -8.01 -14.99 -18.37
C PHE A 57 -8.86 -13.77 -18.74
N LEU A 58 -8.30 -12.56 -18.68
CA LEU A 58 -8.99 -11.31 -19.01
C LEU A 58 -8.75 -10.84 -20.44
N GLY A 59 -7.84 -11.51 -21.17
CA GLY A 59 -7.43 -11.15 -22.52
C GLY A 59 -6.29 -10.13 -22.56
N GLU A 60 -6.24 -9.29 -23.59
CA GLU A 60 -5.18 -8.28 -23.74
C GLU A 60 -5.39 -7.10 -22.78
N THR A 61 -4.49 -6.94 -21.84
CA THR A 61 -4.44 -5.77 -20.95
C THR A 61 -3.47 -4.73 -21.48
N SER A 62 -3.82 -3.44 -21.33
CA SER A 62 -2.96 -2.32 -21.72
C SER A 62 -1.59 -2.40 -21.03
N TYR A 63 -0.53 -2.03 -21.74
CA TYR A 63 0.81 -1.93 -21.15
C TYR A 63 0.87 -0.89 -20.02
N ILE A 64 0.08 0.19 -20.13
CA ILE A 64 -0.06 1.21 -19.08
C ILE A 64 -0.69 0.59 -17.83
N THR A 65 -1.75 -0.23 -17.98
CA THR A 65 -2.38 -0.96 -16.88
C THR A 65 -1.38 -1.89 -16.19
N LYS A 66 -0.57 -2.64 -16.94
CA LYS A 66 0.46 -3.53 -16.36
C LYS A 66 1.48 -2.74 -15.53
N ALA A 67 1.93 -1.59 -16.05
CA ALA A 67 2.88 -0.71 -15.38
C ALA A 67 2.32 -0.17 -14.07
N LEU A 68 1.16 0.48 -14.14
CA LEU A 68 0.52 1.10 -13.00
C LEU A 68 0.11 0.06 -11.95
N THR A 69 -0.38 -1.11 -12.37
CA THR A 69 -0.80 -2.17 -11.46
C THR A 69 0.35 -2.60 -10.54
N ALA A 70 1.56 -2.82 -11.06
CA ALA A 70 2.68 -3.26 -10.25
C ALA A 70 3.02 -2.25 -9.13
N VAL A 71 3.09 -0.97 -9.47
CA VAL A 71 3.44 0.10 -8.50
C VAL A 71 2.31 0.38 -7.52
N LEU A 72 1.06 0.51 -8.02
CA LEU A 72 -0.09 0.79 -7.16
C LEU A 72 -0.40 -0.38 -6.22
N GLN A 73 -0.33 -1.61 -6.72
CA GLN A 73 -0.55 -2.79 -5.89
C GLN A 73 0.52 -2.93 -4.80
N LEU A 74 1.79 -2.62 -5.11
CA LEU A 74 2.86 -2.59 -4.11
C LEU A 74 2.49 -1.64 -2.97
N GLY A 75 2.08 -0.40 -3.27
CA GLY A 75 1.68 0.57 -2.25
C GLY A 75 0.49 0.11 -1.41
N VAL A 76 -0.59 -0.32 -2.05
CA VAL A 76 -1.81 -0.76 -1.33
C VAL A 76 -1.58 -2.01 -0.47
N THR A 77 -0.83 -2.99 -0.98
CA THR A 77 -0.60 -4.25 -0.25
C THR A 77 0.41 -4.06 0.89
N MET A 78 1.34 -3.11 0.76
CA MET A 78 2.31 -2.77 1.79
C MET A 78 1.64 -2.35 3.09
N ASP A 79 0.62 -1.50 3.03
CA ASP A 79 -0.10 -1.04 4.21
C ASP A 79 -0.72 -2.20 4.99
N TYR A 80 -1.33 -3.17 4.28
CA TYR A 80 -1.90 -4.37 4.92
C TYR A 80 -0.85 -5.20 5.65
N SER A 81 0.33 -5.32 5.05
CA SER A 81 1.45 -6.06 5.62
C SER A 81 2.01 -5.40 6.88
N ILE A 82 2.10 -4.07 6.89
CA ILE A 82 2.53 -3.28 8.05
C ILE A 82 1.53 -3.44 9.22
N PHE A 83 0.21 -3.38 8.94
CA PHE A 83 -0.81 -3.59 9.97
C PHE A 83 -0.73 -4.98 10.59
N LEU A 84 -0.53 -6.01 9.77
CA LEU A 84 -0.39 -7.37 10.26
C LEU A 84 0.84 -7.53 11.15
N LEU A 85 2.00 -7.01 10.73
CA LEU A 85 3.22 -7.10 11.52
C LEU A 85 3.09 -6.37 12.86
N ASN A 86 2.57 -5.15 12.86
CA ASN A 86 2.38 -4.39 14.09
C ASN A 86 1.45 -5.14 15.07
N SER A 87 0.36 -5.72 14.54
CA SER A 87 -0.54 -6.55 15.33
C SER A 87 0.14 -7.83 15.85
N PHE A 88 1.01 -8.44 15.04
CA PHE A 88 1.80 -9.61 15.47
C PHE A 88 2.80 -9.26 16.57
N GLU A 89 3.56 -8.19 16.43
CA GLU A 89 4.50 -7.72 17.46
C GLU A 89 3.80 -7.39 18.79
N GLU A 90 2.59 -6.80 18.73
CA GLU A 90 1.79 -6.55 19.91
C GLU A 90 1.31 -7.85 20.57
N ASN A 91 0.78 -8.79 19.79
CA ASN A 91 0.31 -10.08 20.30
C ASN A 91 1.46 -10.97 20.78
N LYS A 92 2.66 -10.87 20.21
CA LYS A 92 3.85 -11.58 20.66
C LYS A 92 4.26 -11.17 22.08
N LYS A 93 4.00 -9.91 22.49
CA LYS A 93 4.20 -9.47 23.89
C LYS A 93 3.18 -10.10 24.85
N ARG A 94 1.99 -10.42 24.36
CA ARG A 94 0.91 -11.06 25.15
C ARG A 94 1.08 -12.58 25.25
N PHE A 95 1.67 -13.21 24.22
CA PHE A 95 1.87 -14.65 24.10
C PHE A 95 3.35 -14.94 23.75
N PRO A 96 4.29 -14.72 24.68
CA PRO A 96 5.72 -14.80 24.38
C PRO A 96 6.18 -16.21 23.99
N ASP A 97 5.53 -17.24 24.54
CA ASP A 97 5.89 -18.65 24.34
C ASP A 97 5.08 -19.33 23.22
N ASP A 98 4.06 -18.66 22.66
CA ASP A 98 3.17 -19.25 21.66
C ASP A 98 3.02 -18.28 20.45
N LYS A 99 3.94 -18.41 19.51
CA LYS A 99 4.01 -17.56 18.30
C LYS A 99 2.86 -17.82 17.34
N GLU A 100 2.40 -19.06 17.25
CA GLU A 100 1.29 -19.44 16.38
C GLU A 100 0.00 -18.79 16.87
N ARG A 101 -0.23 -18.84 18.18
CA ARG A 101 -1.37 -18.17 18.80
C ARG A 101 -1.29 -16.65 18.64
N ALA A 102 -0.11 -16.07 18.84
CA ALA A 102 0.11 -14.63 18.62
C ALA A 102 -0.20 -14.23 17.17
N MET A 103 0.22 -15.04 16.18
CA MET A 103 -0.07 -14.80 14.78
C MET A 103 -1.56 -14.98 14.46
N GLY A 104 -2.21 -16.00 15.01
CA GLY A 104 -3.66 -16.19 14.84
C GLY A 104 -4.46 -14.99 15.33
N HIS A 105 -4.14 -14.44 16.51
CA HIS A 105 -4.75 -13.22 17.01
C HIS A 105 -4.42 -11.99 16.14
N ALA A 106 -3.19 -11.89 15.65
CA ALA A 106 -2.79 -10.81 14.75
C ALA A 106 -3.61 -10.82 13.45
N ILE A 107 -3.76 -11.98 12.82
CA ILE A 107 -4.59 -12.14 11.62
C ILE A 107 -6.04 -11.74 11.92
N ALA A 108 -6.64 -12.25 13.00
CA ALA A 108 -8.03 -11.94 13.35
C ALA A 108 -8.26 -10.44 13.59
N ASN A 109 -7.35 -9.78 14.31
CA ASN A 109 -7.43 -8.35 14.58
C ASN A 109 -7.24 -7.50 13.31
N THR A 110 -6.28 -7.88 12.48
CA THR A 110 -5.93 -7.13 11.26
C THR A 110 -6.97 -7.35 10.16
N PHE A 111 -7.46 -8.58 10.01
CA PHE A 111 -8.40 -8.93 8.94
C PHE A 111 -9.64 -8.03 8.91
N LYS A 112 -10.21 -7.73 10.07
CA LYS A 112 -11.40 -6.86 10.15
C LYS A 112 -11.14 -5.46 9.58
N SER A 113 -10.00 -4.87 9.91
CA SER A 113 -9.62 -3.53 9.43
C SER A 113 -9.21 -3.55 7.96
N VAL A 114 -8.41 -4.53 7.56
CA VAL A 114 -7.94 -4.71 6.18
C VAL A 114 -9.11 -5.03 5.24
N ALA A 115 -10.02 -5.92 5.64
CA ALA A 115 -11.20 -6.24 4.84
C ALA A 115 -12.08 -5.01 4.62
N GLY A 116 -12.32 -4.20 5.66
CA GLY A 116 -13.09 -2.96 5.54
C GLY A 116 -12.46 -1.97 4.56
N SER A 117 -11.16 -1.69 4.69
CA SER A 117 -10.46 -0.78 3.77
C SER A 117 -10.35 -1.34 2.35
N SER A 118 -10.19 -2.67 2.22
CA SER A 118 -10.12 -3.32 0.91
C SER A 118 -11.42 -3.24 0.13
N VAL A 119 -12.56 -3.40 0.81
CA VAL A 119 -13.88 -3.26 0.19
C VAL A 119 -14.06 -1.86 -0.41
N THR A 120 -13.69 -0.81 0.32
CA THR A 120 -13.77 0.57 -0.19
C THR A 120 -12.82 0.80 -1.36
N THR A 121 -11.61 0.26 -1.29
CA THR A 121 -10.61 0.36 -2.37
C THR A 121 -11.08 -0.39 -3.62
N VAL A 122 -11.59 -1.61 -3.47
CA VAL A 122 -12.17 -2.40 -4.57
C VAL A 122 -13.36 -1.67 -5.19
N ALA A 123 -14.27 -1.12 -4.37
CA ALA A 123 -15.40 -0.34 -4.87
C ALA A 123 -14.94 0.88 -5.67
N GLY A 124 -13.90 1.60 -5.21
CA GLY A 124 -13.29 2.70 -5.95
C GLY A 124 -12.74 2.28 -7.31
N PHE A 125 -12.01 1.16 -7.38
CA PHE A 125 -11.51 0.63 -8.65
C PHE A 125 -12.65 0.13 -9.57
N LEU A 126 -13.67 -0.52 -9.01
CA LEU A 126 -14.83 -0.94 -9.78
C LEU A 126 -15.63 0.25 -10.35
N ALA A 127 -15.65 1.40 -9.66
CA ALA A 127 -16.25 2.61 -10.20
C ALA A 127 -15.57 3.06 -11.51
N LEU A 128 -14.27 2.82 -11.69
CA LEU A 128 -13.57 3.08 -12.95
C LEU A 128 -14.10 2.21 -14.11
N CYS A 129 -14.70 1.05 -13.80
CA CYS A 129 -15.27 0.17 -14.85
C CYS A 129 -16.49 0.76 -15.53
N VAL A 130 -17.14 1.76 -14.91
CA VAL A 130 -18.30 2.47 -15.49
C VAL A 130 -17.86 3.52 -16.51
N MET A 131 -16.56 3.86 -16.55
CA MET A 131 -16.05 4.82 -17.53
C MET A 131 -16.15 4.27 -18.95
N THR A 132 -16.48 5.14 -19.90
CA THR A 132 -16.46 4.83 -21.34
C THR A 132 -15.06 4.68 -21.90
N PHE A 133 -14.04 5.19 -21.17
CA PHE A 133 -12.64 5.11 -21.54
C PHE A 133 -12.07 3.73 -21.22
N ALA A 134 -11.66 2.99 -22.25
CA ALA A 134 -11.22 1.60 -22.14
C ALA A 134 -10.07 1.38 -21.12
N LEU A 135 -9.12 2.31 -21.04
CA LEU A 135 -8.00 2.22 -20.09
C LEU A 135 -8.48 2.28 -18.63
N GLY A 136 -9.50 3.12 -18.34
CA GLY A 136 -10.06 3.20 -16.98
C GLY A 136 -10.71 1.88 -16.56
N ARG A 137 -11.47 1.28 -17.47
CA ARG A 137 -12.11 -0.03 -17.23
C ARG A 137 -11.10 -1.14 -17.04
N ASP A 138 -10.07 -1.21 -17.88
CA ASP A 138 -9.01 -2.19 -17.81
C ASP A 138 -8.24 -2.09 -16.47
N LEU A 139 -7.83 -0.87 -16.11
CA LEU A 139 -7.17 -0.59 -14.84
C LEU A 139 -8.08 -0.94 -13.64
N GLY A 140 -9.36 -0.58 -13.71
CA GLY A 140 -10.33 -0.84 -12.65
C GLY A 140 -10.45 -2.32 -12.32
N ILE A 141 -10.62 -3.18 -13.33
CA ILE A 141 -10.75 -4.64 -13.15
C ILE A 141 -9.44 -5.23 -12.59
N VAL A 142 -8.30 -4.89 -13.20
CA VAL A 142 -7.00 -5.46 -12.82
C VAL A 142 -6.63 -5.04 -11.41
N MET A 143 -6.89 -3.79 -11.03
CA MET A 143 -6.60 -3.28 -9.69
C MET A 143 -7.55 -3.83 -8.63
N ALA A 144 -8.85 -3.91 -8.91
CA ALA A 144 -9.82 -4.52 -7.98
C ALA A 144 -9.43 -5.97 -7.66
N LYS A 145 -9.09 -6.76 -8.70
CA LYS A 145 -8.58 -8.12 -8.54
C LYS A 145 -7.26 -8.15 -7.76
N GLY A 146 -6.34 -7.22 -8.07
CA GLY A 146 -5.04 -7.11 -7.43
C GLY A 146 -5.15 -6.85 -5.93
N VAL A 147 -6.07 -5.99 -5.49
CA VAL A 147 -6.34 -5.74 -4.08
C VAL A 147 -6.83 -6.99 -3.37
N LEU A 148 -7.78 -7.73 -3.98
CA LEU A 148 -8.29 -8.99 -3.39
C LEU A 148 -7.17 -10.04 -3.25
N ILE A 149 -6.34 -10.23 -4.28
CA ILE A 149 -5.18 -11.12 -4.22
C ILE A 149 -4.20 -10.65 -3.14
N GLY A 150 -3.95 -9.34 -3.05
CA GLY A 150 -3.09 -8.74 -2.03
C GLY A 150 -3.55 -9.05 -0.60
N VAL A 151 -4.86 -8.93 -0.33
CA VAL A 151 -5.44 -9.27 0.97
C VAL A 151 -5.25 -10.76 1.27
N VAL A 152 -5.54 -11.64 0.31
CA VAL A 152 -5.35 -13.08 0.49
C VAL A 152 -3.89 -13.41 0.78
N CYS A 153 -2.94 -12.85 0.03
CA CYS A 153 -1.52 -13.05 0.28
C CYS A 153 -1.09 -12.48 1.65
N CYS A 154 -1.64 -11.34 2.06
CA CYS A 154 -1.34 -10.74 3.36
C CYS A 154 -1.79 -11.62 4.54
N VAL A 155 -2.93 -12.29 4.45
CA VAL A 155 -3.45 -13.11 5.55
C VAL A 155 -3.03 -14.59 5.49
N THR A 156 -2.41 -15.03 4.39
CA THR A 156 -1.97 -16.43 4.22
C THR A 156 -0.47 -16.54 4.03
N VAL A 157 0.06 -15.98 2.95
CA VAL A 157 1.46 -16.12 2.55
C VAL A 157 2.39 -15.41 3.54
N LEU A 158 2.10 -14.16 3.86
CA LEU A 158 2.94 -13.36 4.74
C LEU A 158 3.04 -13.94 6.15
N PRO A 159 1.94 -14.33 6.85
CA PRO A 159 2.02 -14.97 8.15
C PRO A 159 2.83 -16.27 8.13
N ALA A 160 2.62 -17.11 7.11
CA ALA A 160 3.36 -18.36 6.95
C ALA A 160 4.88 -18.09 6.82
N MET A 161 5.25 -17.10 5.99
CA MET A 161 6.65 -16.70 5.83
C MET A 161 7.25 -16.18 7.13
N VAL A 162 6.53 -15.31 7.86
CA VAL A 162 6.99 -14.75 9.14
C VAL A 162 7.20 -15.86 10.18
N LEU A 163 6.30 -16.85 10.29
CA LEU A 163 6.46 -17.97 11.22
C LEU A 163 7.62 -18.90 10.83
N VAL A 164 7.79 -19.20 9.56
CA VAL A 164 8.89 -20.06 9.05
C VAL A 164 10.25 -19.40 9.30
N PHE A 165 10.36 -18.10 9.03
CA PHE A 165 11.60 -17.33 9.16
C PHE A 165 11.76 -16.64 10.50
N ASP A 166 10.93 -16.95 11.50
CA ASP A 166 10.96 -16.31 12.82
C ASP A 166 12.34 -16.36 13.49
N LYS A 167 13.06 -17.49 13.40
CA LYS A 167 14.44 -17.60 13.93
C LYS A 167 15.41 -16.63 13.24
N ALA A 168 15.25 -16.40 11.93
CA ALA A 168 16.06 -15.45 11.19
C ALA A 168 15.71 -14.01 11.57
N ILE A 169 14.41 -13.73 11.76
CA ILE A 169 13.92 -12.43 12.24
C ILE A 169 14.51 -12.11 13.62
N GLU A 170 14.48 -13.06 14.55
CA GLU A 170 15.05 -12.86 15.89
C GLU A 170 16.57 -12.66 15.87
N LYS A 171 17.29 -13.42 15.03
CA LYS A 171 18.75 -13.31 14.91
C LYS A 171 19.20 -11.96 14.32
N THR A 172 18.38 -11.36 13.45
CA THR A 172 18.67 -10.07 12.79
C THR A 172 17.97 -8.88 13.44
N ARG A 173 17.46 -9.07 14.66
CA ARG A 173 16.73 -8.04 15.39
C ARG A 173 17.63 -6.85 15.72
N HIS A 174 17.18 -5.65 15.39
CA HIS A 174 17.82 -4.38 15.73
C HIS A 174 16.81 -3.40 16.31
N ARG A 175 17.29 -2.30 16.86
CA ARG A 175 16.40 -1.24 17.35
C ARG A 175 15.89 -0.43 16.15
N PRO A 176 14.56 -0.17 16.04
CA PRO A 176 14.04 0.65 14.98
C PRO A 176 14.65 2.05 15.05
N LEU A 177 14.99 2.62 13.90
CA LEU A 177 15.52 3.98 13.83
C LEU A 177 14.47 5.02 14.23
N VAL A 178 13.21 4.75 13.88
CA VAL A 178 12.08 5.59 14.28
C VAL A 178 11.69 5.25 15.71
N LYS A 179 12.09 6.12 16.64
CA LYS A 179 11.69 6.01 18.06
C LYS A 179 10.18 6.20 18.19
N SER A 180 9.61 5.71 19.30
CA SER A 180 8.19 5.90 19.61
C SER A 180 7.83 7.39 19.54
N LEU A 181 6.70 7.67 18.90
CA LEU A 181 6.19 9.02 18.72
C LEU A 181 5.36 9.50 19.92
N ASP A 182 5.68 9.04 21.13
CA ASP A 182 4.91 9.36 22.36
C ASP A 182 4.87 10.88 22.63
N LYS A 183 6.01 11.57 22.48
CA LYS A 183 6.08 13.02 22.68
C LYS A 183 5.29 13.81 21.63
N PRO A 184 5.46 13.58 20.31
CA PRO A 184 4.62 14.21 19.29
C PRO A 184 3.14 13.87 19.46
N SER A 185 2.79 12.63 19.76
CA SER A 185 1.42 12.19 20.01
C SER A 185 0.79 12.94 21.17
N ALA A 186 1.47 13.02 22.31
CA ALA A 186 1.02 13.77 23.49
C ALA A 186 0.83 15.26 23.18
N PHE A 187 1.75 15.87 22.41
CA PHE A 187 1.64 17.26 21.98
C PHE A 187 0.42 17.50 21.08
N ILE A 188 0.21 16.64 20.08
CA ILE A 188 -0.93 16.72 19.16
C ILE A 188 -2.24 16.53 19.94
N THR A 189 -2.31 15.52 20.80
CA THR A 189 -3.50 15.23 21.61
C THR A 189 -3.81 16.36 22.60
N LYS A 190 -2.79 16.98 23.20
CA LYS A 190 -2.98 18.12 24.09
C LYS A 190 -3.55 19.35 23.38
N HIS A 191 -3.19 19.56 22.10
CA HIS A 191 -3.57 20.74 21.34
C HIS A 191 -4.53 20.41 20.17
N TYR A 192 -5.35 19.34 20.28
CA TYR A 192 -6.20 18.87 19.18
C TYR A 192 -7.13 19.96 18.62
N LYS A 193 -7.68 20.86 19.48
CA LYS A 193 -8.52 21.98 19.03
C LYS A 193 -7.76 22.96 18.15
N ALA A 194 -6.51 23.28 18.50
CA ALA A 194 -5.68 24.17 17.69
C ALA A 194 -5.39 23.56 16.32
N TRP A 195 -5.13 22.26 16.25
CA TRP A 195 -4.91 21.57 14.97
C TRP A 195 -6.13 21.59 14.05
N VAL A 196 -7.33 21.41 14.62
CA VAL A 196 -8.59 21.55 13.85
C VAL A 196 -8.74 22.98 13.30
N VAL A 197 -8.49 24.00 14.11
CA VAL A 197 -8.58 25.41 13.68
C VAL A 197 -7.56 25.71 12.58
N ILE A 198 -6.30 25.27 12.75
CA ILE A 198 -5.25 25.44 11.73
C ILE A 198 -5.66 24.77 10.40
N PHE A 199 -6.20 23.55 10.47
CA PHE A 199 -6.66 22.85 9.29
C PHE A 199 -7.79 23.60 8.56
N LEU A 200 -8.78 24.11 9.32
CA LEU A 200 -9.87 24.90 8.74
C LEU A 200 -9.39 26.22 8.11
N ILE A 201 -8.43 26.89 8.77
CA ILE A 201 -7.82 28.11 8.22
C ILE A 201 -7.07 27.82 6.91
N LEU A 202 -6.36 26.68 6.82
CA LEU A 202 -5.65 26.29 5.60
C LEU A 202 -6.60 25.79 4.49
N LEU A 203 -7.74 25.21 4.86
CA LEU A 203 -8.75 24.75 3.92
C LEU A 203 -9.36 25.92 3.14
N PHE A 204 -9.64 27.04 3.80
CA PHE A 204 -10.29 28.20 3.21
C PHE A 204 -9.54 28.76 1.98
N PRO A 205 -8.25 29.14 2.07
CA PRO A 205 -7.51 29.61 0.90
C PRO A 205 -7.31 28.52 -0.16
N SER A 206 -7.20 27.24 0.22
CA SER A 206 -7.08 26.15 -0.73
C SER A 206 -8.35 26.00 -1.58
N CYS A 207 -9.53 26.13 -0.98
CA CYS A 207 -10.79 26.13 -1.69
C CYS A 207 -10.91 27.35 -2.61
N LEU A 208 -10.51 28.55 -2.16
CA LEU A 208 -10.55 29.77 -2.97
C LEU A 208 -9.61 29.66 -4.18
N LEU A 209 -8.40 29.15 -4.01
CA LEU A 209 -7.44 28.96 -5.10
C LEU A 209 -7.94 27.93 -6.13
N TYR A 210 -8.63 26.88 -5.68
CA TYR A 210 -9.21 25.88 -6.57
C TYR A 210 -10.41 26.42 -7.37
N THR A 211 -11.24 27.26 -6.75
CA THR A 211 -12.46 27.82 -7.38
C THR A 211 -12.20 29.12 -8.13
N SER A 212 -11.04 29.77 -7.95
CA SER A 212 -10.66 30.97 -8.69
C SER A 212 -10.31 30.63 -10.12
N PRO A 213 -10.94 31.24 -11.14
CA PRO A 213 -10.59 30.99 -12.54
C PRO A 213 -9.13 31.39 -12.78
N SER A 214 -8.40 30.51 -13.45
CA SER A 214 -6.98 30.74 -13.74
C SER A 214 -6.82 31.92 -14.73
N PRO A 215 -5.72 32.66 -14.72
CA PRO A 215 -5.46 33.71 -15.71
C PRO A 215 -5.52 33.21 -17.16
N ARG A 216 -5.36 31.89 -17.37
CA ARG A 216 -5.50 31.23 -18.69
C ARG A 216 -6.95 31.12 -19.13
N ASP A 217 -7.89 30.98 -18.19
CA ASP A 217 -9.32 30.90 -18.52
C ASP A 217 -9.86 32.25 -18.99
N TYR A 218 -9.30 33.36 -18.46
CA TYR A 218 -9.60 34.71 -18.97
C TYR A 218 -9.00 34.99 -20.34
N ALA A 219 -7.86 34.38 -20.67
CA ALA A 219 -7.24 34.54 -22.00
C ALA A 219 -7.98 33.74 -23.09
N ALA A 220 -8.62 32.63 -22.72
CA ALA A 220 -9.39 31.80 -23.66
C ALA A 220 -10.82 32.32 -23.94
N SER A 221 -11.31 33.25 -23.11
CA SER A 221 -12.67 33.85 -23.27
C SER A 221 -12.68 35.16 -24.08
N ARG A 222 -11.54 35.60 -24.62
CA ARG A 222 -11.42 36.72 -25.56
C ARG A 222 -11.04 36.21 -26.94
#